data_1f9054c5648b8af81598eaa1a643527e
#
_entry.id   1f9054c5648b8af81598eaa1a643527e
#
_cell.length_a   1.000
_cell.length_b   1.000
_cell.length_c   1.000
_cell.angle_alpha   90.00
_cell.angle_beta   90.00
_cell.angle_gamma   90.00
#
_symmetry.space_group_name_H-M   'P 1'
#
loop_
_entity.id
_entity.type
_entity.pdbx_description
1 polymer ?
#
loop_
_entity_poly.entity_id
_entity_poly.type
_entity_poly.pdbx_seq_one_letter_code
_entity_poly.pdbx_strand_id
1 'polypeptide(L)'
;MREIACPVYRIEQIREIEAQALARIDEPGSLMTKAARRALLRLRQCWPTARSLTIFCGAGNNGGDGYALARLARCDGYAVQVVGIAPSTSAEAQLHREAWLSGGGQFAQEVGDAAMDSDVLVDALLGIGFRGELRAHYVDAITLMNESARPVLAIDVPSGVSADSGGVASAAVRANVTVTFIGMKPGLVTGPALDHCGTVLLEDLGLSSALCWGNMISVATVSSLRTVRTKNFHKGRAGHVGIVGAGPGMPGAAALCAMAALKSGAGKVTVGCHPTSAQAVAVQCPEAIVRELSSPKDVQELLGDIDVLALGPGLGKSEWSRMVFAPCLEVELPKVIDADGLNLLAYGENQSLKAILTPHPGEAARMLGRSIWDIEADRPDAVDALAARFNSTAVLKGAGTLIKGPDLPTWVCSRGNAGMASAGMGDALTGIVAGFRGQGLCDVDSAVWGVWCHASAGDLAAREVGSVGFLASDVIDRIPVMRDVHD
;
A
#
# COMPACT_ATOMS: atom_id res chain seq x y z
N MET A 1 14.96 6.08 12.46
CA MET A 1 14.47 4.72 12.79
C MET A 1 14.82 3.83 11.61
N ARG A 2 15.58 2.75 11.81
CA ARG A 2 15.81 1.76 10.75
C ARG A 2 14.47 1.09 10.46
N GLU A 3 13.90 1.32 9.29
CA GLU A 3 12.75 0.56 8.82
C GLU A 3 13.24 -0.85 8.48
N ILE A 4 13.03 -1.77 9.39
CA ILE A 4 13.29 -3.19 9.15
C ILE A 4 12.21 -3.67 8.18
N ALA A 5 12.60 -4.37 7.11
CA ALA A 5 11.66 -5.05 6.25
C ALA A 5 10.77 -5.96 7.12
N CYS A 6 9.52 -5.56 7.30
CA CYS A 6 8.60 -6.28 8.16
C CYS A 6 7.75 -7.19 7.25
N PRO A 7 7.76 -8.51 7.47
CA PRO A 7 6.88 -9.39 6.73
C PRO A 7 5.42 -9.09 7.11
N VAL A 8 4.55 -9.18 6.11
CA VAL A 8 3.11 -8.98 6.25
C VAL A 8 2.43 -10.33 6.11
N TYR A 9 1.57 -10.68 7.05
CA TYR A 9 0.99 -12.02 7.17
C TYR A 9 -0.52 -11.97 6.92
N ARG A 10 -1.03 -12.89 6.10
CA ARG A 10 -2.48 -13.12 6.01
C ARG A 10 -3.01 -13.67 7.33
N ILE A 11 -4.28 -13.45 7.59
CA ILE A 11 -4.91 -13.84 8.86
C ILE A 11 -4.78 -15.34 9.15
N GLU A 12 -4.81 -16.16 8.12
CA GLU A 12 -4.60 -17.60 8.25
C GLU A 12 -3.22 -17.92 8.86
N GLN A 13 -2.18 -17.25 8.39
CA GLN A 13 -0.81 -17.39 8.92
C GLN A 13 -0.70 -16.86 10.37
N ILE A 14 -1.36 -15.72 10.67
CA ILE A 14 -1.41 -15.20 12.05
C ILE A 14 -2.06 -16.23 12.98
N ARG A 15 -3.19 -16.84 12.57
CA ARG A 15 -3.87 -17.89 13.35
C ARG A 15 -3.01 -19.15 13.54
N GLU A 16 -2.25 -19.56 12.54
CA GLU A 16 -1.31 -20.69 12.67
C GLU A 16 -0.22 -20.39 13.70
N ILE A 17 0.37 -19.19 13.65
CA ILE A 17 1.38 -18.74 14.62
C ILE A 17 0.78 -18.68 16.03
N GLU A 18 -0.40 -18.12 16.15
CA GLU A 18 -1.14 -18.05 17.43
C GLU A 18 -1.44 -19.44 18.01
N ALA A 19 -1.93 -20.36 17.17
CA ALA A 19 -2.21 -21.74 17.58
C ALA A 19 -0.93 -22.48 18.04
N GLN A 20 0.17 -22.31 17.33
CA GLN A 20 1.47 -22.89 17.71
C GLN A 20 2.00 -22.29 19.02
N ALA A 21 1.77 -21.01 19.26
CA ALA A 21 2.15 -20.35 20.50
C ALA A 21 1.30 -20.86 21.68
N LEU A 22 -0.02 -20.92 21.49
CA LEU A 22 -0.95 -21.42 22.53
C LEU A 22 -0.69 -22.87 22.90
N ALA A 23 -0.28 -23.73 21.95
CA ALA A 23 0.08 -25.12 22.25
C ALA A 23 1.32 -25.27 23.15
N ARG A 24 2.12 -24.21 23.33
CA ARG A 24 3.32 -24.18 24.18
C ARG A 24 3.11 -23.43 25.51
N ILE A 25 1.92 -22.89 25.71
CA ILE A 25 1.57 -22.07 26.88
C ILE A 25 0.63 -22.88 27.77
N ASP A 26 1.04 -23.15 28.99
CA ASP A 26 0.23 -23.94 29.97
C ASP A 26 -0.88 -23.10 30.62
N GLU A 27 -0.78 -21.76 30.56
CA GLU A 27 -1.73 -20.86 31.25
C GLU A 27 -2.71 -20.23 30.25
N PRO A 28 -4.03 -20.59 30.32
CA PRO A 28 -5.06 -19.97 29.47
C PRO A 28 -5.13 -18.45 29.62
N GLY A 29 -5.30 -17.71 28.51
CA GLY A 29 -5.42 -16.26 28.51
C GLY A 29 -4.08 -15.51 28.72
N SER A 30 -2.94 -16.21 28.79
CA SER A 30 -1.65 -15.55 29.00
C SER A 30 -1.20 -14.74 27.79
N LEU A 31 -1.51 -15.19 26.55
CA LEU A 31 -1.21 -14.44 25.33
C LEU A 31 -2.03 -13.15 25.26
N MET A 32 -3.32 -13.22 25.54
CA MET A 32 -4.23 -12.06 25.63
C MET A 32 -3.77 -11.07 26.72
N THR A 33 -3.31 -11.58 27.86
CA THR A 33 -2.72 -10.74 28.93
C THR A 33 -1.45 -10.03 28.45
N LYS A 34 -0.59 -10.73 27.67
CA LYS A 34 0.61 -10.10 27.06
C LYS A 34 0.22 -9.00 26.07
N ALA A 35 -0.75 -9.27 25.19
CA ALA A 35 -1.26 -8.28 24.23
C ALA A 35 -1.79 -7.04 24.95
N ALA A 36 -2.63 -7.21 25.97
CA ALA A 36 -3.17 -6.13 26.78
C ALA A 36 -2.07 -5.31 27.50
N ARG A 37 -1.03 -5.96 28.02
CA ARG A 37 0.13 -5.24 28.63
C ARG A 37 0.87 -4.39 27.62
N ARG A 38 1.06 -4.91 26.41
CA ARG A 38 1.72 -4.15 25.31
C ARG A 38 0.85 -2.99 24.85
N ALA A 39 -0.46 -3.21 24.68
CA ALA A 39 -1.40 -2.14 24.37
C ALA A 39 -1.39 -1.02 25.43
N LEU A 40 -1.40 -1.38 26.72
CA LEU A 40 -1.33 -0.40 27.82
C LEU A 40 -0.01 0.38 27.81
N LEU A 41 1.11 -0.29 27.52
CA LEU A 41 2.42 0.36 27.39
C LEU A 41 2.40 1.40 26.26
N ARG A 42 1.86 1.03 25.09
CA ARG A 42 1.73 1.94 23.94
C ARG A 42 0.78 3.10 24.22
N LEU A 43 -0.35 2.83 24.88
CA LEU A 43 -1.27 3.87 25.31
C LEU A 43 -0.57 4.93 26.16
N ARG A 44 0.23 4.48 27.14
CA ARG A 44 1.01 5.39 28.01
C ARG A 44 2.05 6.20 27.26
N GLN A 45 2.68 5.60 26.25
CA GLN A 45 3.66 6.29 25.41
C GLN A 45 3.01 7.35 24.53
N CYS A 46 1.85 7.05 23.95
CA CYS A 46 1.13 7.96 23.07
C CYS A 46 0.39 9.06 23.84
N TRP A 47 -0.18 8.73 25.03
CA TRP A 47 -0.95 9.67 25.85
C TRP A 47 -0.50 9.64 27.31
N PRO A 48 0.66 10.20 27.65
CA PRO A 48 1.26 10.09 28.98
C PRO A 48 0.48 10.81 30.08
N THR A 49 -0.39 11.73 29.70
CA THR A 49 -1.23 12.50 30.63
C THR A 49 -2.62 11.88 30.85
N ALA A 50 -3.01 10.87 30.06
CA ALA A 50 -4.30 10.20 30.19
C ALA A 50 -4.46 9.53 31.55
N ARG A 51 -5.65 9.65 32.14
CA ARG A 51 -6.04 9.07 33.42
C ARG A 51 -7.37 8.35 33.37
N SER A 52 -8.14 8.48 32.32
CA SER A 52 -9.45 7.84 32.14
C SER A 52 -9.55 7.17 30.77
N LEU A 53 -10.19 6.01 30.73
CA LEU A 53 -10.39 5.18 29.52
C LEU A 53 -11.84 4.73 29.42
N THR A 54 -12.42 4.79 28.23
CA THR A 54 -13.64 4.06 27.88
C THR A 54 -13.30 2.99 26.86
N ILE A 55 -13.55 1.72 27.20
CA ILE A 55 -13.15 0.55 26.40
C ILE A 55 -14.38 -0.14 25.86
N PHE A 56 -14.53 -0.14 24.54
CA PHE A 56 -15.62 -0.82 23.84
C PHE A 56 -15.22 -2.25 23.50
N CYS A 57 -15.89 -3.22 24.14
CA CYS A 57 -15.56 -4.64 24.00
C CYS A 57 -16.62 -5.38 23.19
N GLY A 58 -16.18 -6.08 22.13
CA GLY A 58 -17.02 -6.97 21.34
C GLY A 58 -17.10 -8.39 21.88
N ALA A 59 -17.76 -9.27 21.11
CA ALA A 59 -18.01 -10.65 21.52
C ALA A 59 -16.79 -11.59 21.37
N GLY A 60 -15.85 -11.28 20.49
CA GLY A 60 -14.71 -12.15 20.15
C GLY A 60 -13.47 -11.93 21.01
N ASN A 61 -12.34 -12.51 20.57
CA ASN A 61 -11.04 -12.40 21.24
C ASN A 61 -10.58 -10.95 21.40
N ASN A 62 -10.86 -10.08 20.42
CA ASN A 62 -10.55 -8.65 20.53
C ASN A 62 -11.23 -7.99 21.74
N GLY A 63 -12.50 -8.36 21.99
CA GLY A 63 -13.20 -7.96 23.22
C GLY A 63 -12.52 -8.49 24.47
N GLY A 64 -11.99 -9.70 24.41
CA GLY A 64 -11.17 -10.31 25.47
C GLY A 64 -9.91 -9.49 25.78
N ASP A 65 -9.20 -9.06 24.76
CA ASP A 65 -8.04 -8.15 24.90
C ASP A 65 -8.46 -6.83 25.56
N GLY A 66 -9.65 -6.31 25.22
CA GLY A 66 -10.26 -5.13 25.85
C GLY A 66 -10.54 -5.32 27.33
N TYR A 67 -11.11 -6.45 27.73
CA TYR A 67 -11.34 -6.76 29.15
C TYR A 67 -10.03 -6.95 29.93
N ALA A 68 -9.04 -7.61 29.33
CA ALA A 68 -7.72 -7.75 29.92
C ALA A 68 -7.04 -6.38 30.10
N LEU A 69 -7.13 -5.50 29.11
CA LEU A 69 -6.62 -4.14 29.17
C LEU A 69 -7.33 -3.32 30.26
N ALA A 70 -8.67 -3.42 30.37
CA ALA A 70 -9.45 -2.73 31.39
C ALA A 70 -8.98 -3.07 32.80
N ARG A 71 -8.77 -4.36 33.08
CA ARG A 71 -8.27 -4.84 34.35
C ARG A 71 -6.88 -4.30 34.68
N LEU A 72 -5.95 -4.36 33.70
CA LEU A 72 -4.59 -3.89 33.89
C LEU A 72 -4.55 -2.37 34.10
N ALA A 73 -5.27 -1.61 33.28
CA ALA A 73 -5.34 -0.15 33.38
C ALA A 73 -5.90 0.29 34.75
N ARG A 74 -6.93 -0.39 35.25
CA ARG A 74 -7.48 -0.10 36.56
C ARG A 74 -6.50 -0.40 37.71
N CYS A 75 -5.76 -1.51 37.61
CA CYS A 75 -4.70 -1.81 38.58
C CYS A 75 -3.58 -0.73 38.57
N ASP A 76 -3.38 -0.10 37.42
CA ASP A 76 -2.40 0.99 37.25
C ASP A 76 -2.98 2.38 37.56
N GLY A 77 -4.19 2.47 38.15
CA GLY A 77 -4.81 3.67 38.66
C GLY A 77 -5.61 4.50 37.65
N TYR A 78 -5.91 3.95 36.47
CA TYR A 78 -6.82 4.62 35.51
C TYR A 78 -8.28 4.50 35.99
N ALA A 79 -9.08 5.55 35.77
CA ALA A 79 -10.52 5.46 35.79
C ALA A 79 -10.96 4.75 34.49
N VAL A 80 -11.60 3.58 34.61
CA VAL A 80 -11.96 2.73 33.49
C VAL A 80 -13.44 2.45 33.46
N GLN A 81 -14.09 2.76 32.34
CA GLN A 81 -15.42 2.29 31.99
C GLN A 81 -15.33 1.25 30.88
N VAL A 82 -16.08 0.18 30.95
CA VAL A 82 -16.20 -0.82 29.90
C VAL A 82 -17.61 -0.81 29.32
N VAL A 83 -17.69 -0.77 27.99
CA VAL A 83 -18.94 -0.90 27.25
C VAL A 83 -18.93 -2.25 26.56
N GLY A 84 -19.65 -3.21 27.08
CA GLY A 84 -19.79 -4.57 26.55
C GLY A 84 -20.94 -4.63 25.55
N ILE A 85 -20.65 -4.69 24.25
CA ILE A 85 -21.68 -4.62 23.20
C ILE A 85 -22.41 -5.95 23.03
N ALA A 86 -21.74 -7.07 23.28
CA ALA A 86 -22.33 -8.41 23.16
C ALA A 86 -21.70 -9.39 24.13
N PRO A 87 -22.37 -10.49 24.45
CA PRO A 87 -21.82 -11.57 25.29
C PRO A 87 -20.57 -12.16 24.65
N SER A 88 -19.52 -12.46 25.42
CA SER A 88 -18.30 -13.09 24.95
C SER A 88 -18.56 -14.49 24.41
N THR A 89 -18.02 -14.81 23.25
CA THR A 89 -18.26 -16.09 22.55
C THR A 89 -17.08 -17.06 22.63
N SER A 90 -15.84 -16.57 22.90
CA SER A 90 -14.68 -17.43 23.09
C SER A 90 -14.42 -17.67 24.59
N ALA A 91 -13.84 -18.83 24.91
CA ALA A 91 -13.50 -19.18 26.30
C ALA A 91 -12.50 -18.19 26.92
N GLU A 92 -11.51 -17.72 26.13
CA GLU A 92 -10.51 -16.75 26.60
C GLU A 92 -11.13 -15.38 26.88
N ALA A 93 -12.02 -14.91 26.00
CA ALA A 93 -12.73 -13.65 26.22
C ALA A 93 -13.65 -13.71 27.42
N GLN A 94 -14.31 -14.88 27.65
CA GLN A 94 -15.14 -15.13 28.87
C GLN A 94 -14.28 -15.06 30.13
N LEU A 95 -13.11 -15.72 30.13
CA LEU A 95 -12.18 -15.70 31.26
C LEU A 95 -11.82 -14.26 31.67
N HIS A 96 -11.45 -13.42 30.72
CA HIS A 96 -11.07 -12.03 31.01
C HIS A 96 -12.27 -11.15 31.38
N ARG A 97 -13.45 -11.42 30.80
CA ARG A 97 -14.70 -10.74 31.18
C ARG A 97 -15.10 -11.07 32.63
N GLU A 98 -15.02 -12.34 33.03
CA GLU A 98 -15.28 -12.78 34.39
C GLU A 98 -14.26 -12.20 35.40
N ALA A 99 -12.99 -12.17 35.01
CA ALA A 99 -11.93 -11.55 35.79
C ALA A 99 -12.14 -10.04 36.00
N TRP A 100 -12.67 -9.33 34.97
CA TRP A 100 -13.09 -7.93 35.11
C TRP A 100 -14.19 -7.76 36.15
N LEU A 101 -15.25 -8.54 36.06
CA LEU A 101 -16.41 -8.49 36.99
C LEU A 101 -16.03 -8.87 38.41
N SER A 102 -15.31 -9.99 38.58
CA SER A 102 -14.85 -10.48 39.90
C SER A 102 -13.93 -9.48 40.60
N GLY A 103 -13.18 -8.70 39.79
CA GLY A 103 -12.39 -7.60 40.31
C GLY A 103 -13.20 -6.35 40.67
N GLY A 104 -14.54 -6.37 40.62
CA GLY A 104 -15.43 -5.23 40.90
C GLY A 104 -15.58 -4.27 39.72
N GLY A 105 -15.27 -4.69 38.48
CA GLY A 105 -15.54 -3.94 37.28
C GLY A 105 -17.03 -3.91 36.95
N GLN A 106 -17.48 -2.84 36.31
CA GLN A 106 -18.88 -2.67 35.90
C GLN A 106 -18.94 -2.41 34.41
N PHE A 107 -20.09 -2.66 33.79
CA PHE A 107 -20.39 -2.30 32.40
C PHE A 107 -21.28 -1.05 32.38
N ALA A 108 -21.11 -0.21 31.36
CA ALA A 108 -22.17 0.71 30.96
C ALA A 108 -23.42 -0.12 30.59
N GLN A 109 -24.59 0.38 30.94
CA GLN A 109 -25.84 -0.37 30.71
C GLN A 109 -26.16 -0.43 29.19
N GLU A 110 -25.92 0.67 28.50
CA GLU A 110 -26.10 0.81 27.04
C GLU A 110 -24.91 1.51 26.40
N VAL A 111 -24.79 1.43 25.09
CA VAL A 111 -23.74 2.12 24.33
C VAL A 111 -23.84 3.64 24.53
N GLY A 112 -25.05 4.18 24.63
CA GLY A 112 -25.32 5.59 24.90
C GLY A 112 -24.86 6.10 26.27
N ASP A 113 -24.64 5.18 27.24
CA ASP A 113 -24.15 5.51 28.58
C ASP A 113 -22.62 5.57 28.67
N ALA A 114 -21.93 5.42 27.53
CA ALA A 114 -20.48 5.49 27.46
C ALA A 114 -19.95 6.85 27.88
N ALA A 115 -18.91 6.85 28.72
CA ALA A 115 -18.21 8.07 29.14
C ALA A 115 -17.34 8.62 27.98
N MET A 116 -17.95 9.37 27.07
CA MET A 116 -17.32 9.89 25.88
C MET A 116 -16.37 11.07 26.17
N ASP A 117 -16.29 11.51 27.41
CA ASP A 117 -15.36 12.53 27.92
C ASP A 117 -14.06 11.94 28.48
N SER A 118 -13.90 10.62 28.51
CA SER A 118 -12.65 9.96 28.88
C SER A 118 -11.47 10.45 28.03
N ASP A 119 -10.27 10.41 28.61
CA ASP A 119 -9.06 10.93 27.93
C ASP A 119 -8.72 10.13 26.66
N VAL A 120 -8.99 8.82 26.63
CA VAL A 120 -8.79 7.94 25.48
C VAL A 120 -9.95 6.95 25.38
N LEU A 121 -10.46 6.79 24.17
CA LEU A 121 -11.37 5.70 23.83
C LEU A 121 -10.58 4.51 23.28
N VAL A 122 -11.02 3.31 23.60
CA VAL A 122 -10.37 2.08 23.14
C VAL A 122 -11.35 1.26 22.32
N ASP A 123 -11.00 1.00 21.07
CA ASP A 123 -11.72 0.09 20.19
C ASP A 123 -11.17 -1.34 20.36
N ALA A 124 -11.96 -2.17 21.02
CA ALA A 124 -11.77 -3.61 21.17
C ALA A 124 -13.03 -4.37 20.72
N LEU A 125 -13.74 -3.85 19.70
CA LEU A 125 -15.02 -4.42 19.23
C LEU A 125 -14.80 -5.63 18.33
N LEU A 126 -14.07 -5.43 17.22
CA LEU A 126 -13.85 -6.42 16.17
C LEU A 126 -12.35 -6.49 15.86
N GLY A 127 -11.81 -7.69 15.71
CA GLY A 127 -10.41 -7.92 15.31
C GLY A 127 -10.33 -8.68 13.98
N ILE A 128 -9.26 -9.44 13.78
CA ILE A 128 -8.95 -10.20 12.55
C ILE A 128 -10.04 -11.21 12.14
N GLY A 129 -11.00 -11.50 12.99
CA GLY A 129 -12.10 -12.42 12.69
C GLY A 129 -13.28 -11.77 11.95
N PHE A 130 -13.30 -10.46 11.82
CA PHE A 130 -14.41 -9.75 11.17
C PHE A 130 -14.45 -10.06 9.67
N ARG A 131 -15.64 -10.39 9.17
CA ARG A 131 -15.96 -10.59 7.75
C ARG A 131 -17.40 -10.19 7.48
N GLY A 132 -17.64 -9.56 6.34
CA GLY A 132 -18.97 -9.24 5.85
C GLY A 132 -19.55 -7.95 6.41
N GLU A 133 -20.85 -7.95 6.69
CA GLU A 133 -21.60 -6.76 7.11
C GLU A 133 -21.57 -6.55 8.64
N LEU A 134 -21.59 -5.29 9.04
CA LEU A 134 -21.67 -4.90 10.43
C LEU A 134 -23.12 -5.00 10.95
N ARG A 135 -23.30 -5.53 12.14
CA ARG A 135 -24.61 -5.44 12.84
C ARG A 135 -24.81 -4.04 13.40
N ALA A 136 -26.08 -3.59 13.49
CA ALA A 136 -26.45 -2.23 13.86
C ALA A 136 -25.75 -1.72 15.13
N HIS A 137 -25.73 -2.50 16.21
CA HIS A 137 -25.09 -2.10 17.48
C HIS A 137 -23.57 -1.88 17.37
N TYR A 138 -22.87 -2.51 16.41
CA TYR A 138 -21.47 -2.19 16.12
C TYR A 138 -21.36 -0.88 15.35
N VAL A 139 -22.27 -0.62 14.39
CA VAL A 139 -22.32 0.64 13.65
C VAL A 139 -22.56 1.81 14.62
N ASP A 140 -23.48 1.65 15.58
CA ASP A 140 -23.78 2.68 16.58
C ASP A 140 -22.55 3.01 17.44
N ALA A 141 -21.84 2.00 17.92
CA ALA A 141 -20.63 2.19 18.72
C ALA A 141 -19.47 2.83 17.91
N ILE A 142 -19.27 2.41 16.65
CA ILE A 142 -18.28 2.98 15.75
C ILE A 142 -18.59 4.44 15.46
N THR A 143 -19.86 4.76 15.21
CA THR A 143 -20.33 6.12 14.96
C THR A 143 -20.07 7.01 16.18
N LEU A 144 -20.42 6.54 17.36
CA LEU A 144 -20.20 7.26 18.61
C LEU A 144 -18.71 7.56 18.86
N MET A 145 -17.82 6.59 18.63
CA MET A 145 -16.39 6.79 18.74
C MET A 145 -15.87 7.80 17.71
N ASN A 146 -16.32 7.72 16.46
CA ASN A 146 -15.88 8.60 15.38
C ASN A 146 -16.37 10.04 15.52
N GLU A 147 -17.52 10.27 16.13
CA GLU A 147 -18.08 11.59 16.41
C GLU A 147 -17.46 12.23 17.66
N SER A 148 -16.78 11.45 18.49
CA SER A 148 -16.06 11.95 19.65
C SER A 148 -14.83 12.76 19.23
N ALA A 149 -14.55 13.83 19.97
CA ALA A 149 -13.30 14.58 19.83
C ALA A 149 -12.09 13.93 20.54
N ARG A 150 -12.30 12.73 21.13
CA ARG A 150 -11.26 12.04 21.90
C ARG A 150 -10.39 11.16 21.02
N PRO A 151 -9.11 10.99 21.37
CA PRO A 151 -8.26 10.05 20.67
C PRO A 151 -8.73 8.62 20.84
N VAL A 152 -8.61 7.81 19.78
CA VAL A 152 -9.01 6.42 19.75
C VAL A 152 -7.78 5.53 19.58
N LEU A 153 -7.62 4.55 20.47
CA LEU A 153 -6.69 3.43 20.35
C LEU A 153 -7.44 2.21 19.83
N ALA A 154 -7.09 1.69 18.68
CA ALA A 154 -7.62 0.41 18.19
C ALA A 154 -6.72 -0.76 18.61
N ILE A 155 -7.35 -1.80 19.11
CA ILE A 155 -6.70 -3.07 19.45
C ILE A 155 -6.72 -3.98 18.24
N ASP A 156 -5.55 -4.40 17.81
CA ASP A 156 -5.24 -5.30 16.70
C ASP A 156 -5.55 -4.73 15.32
N VAL A 157 -6.80 -4.42 15.02
CA VAL A 157 -7.25 -3.81 13.74
C VAL A 157 -8.44 -2.89 14.05
N PRO A 158 -8.54 -1.69 13.47
CA PRO A 158 -9.72 -0.85 13.65
C PRO A 158 -11.01 -1.59 13.26
N SER A 159 -12.01 -1.55 14.11
CA SER A 159 -13.27 -2.26 13.89
C SER A 159 -13.96 -1.75 12.62
N GLY A 160 -14.38 -2.68 11.76
CA GLY A 160 -14.92 -2.40 10.43
C GLY A 160 -13.92 -2.45 9.30
N VAL A 161 -12.62 -2.59 9.60
CA VAL A 161 -11.57 -2.82 8.60
C VAL A 161 -11.35 -4.31 8.38
N SER A 162 -11.22 -4.73 7.13
CA SER A 162 -10.80 -6.09 6.76
C SER A 162 -9.30 -6.25 6.91
N ALA A 163 -8.87 -7.10 7.83
CA ALA A 163 -7.46 -7.32 8.13
C ALA A 163 -6.69 -7.98 6.96
N ASP A 164 -7.35 -8.80 6.13
CA ASP A 164 -6.72 -9.49 4.99
C ASP A 164 -6.66 -8.63 3.72
N SER A 165 -7.64 -7.75 3.50
CA SER A 165 -7.81 -7.08 2.22
C SER A 165 -7.58 -5.56 2.24
N GLY A 166 -7.73 -4.92 3.40
CA GLY A 166 -7.73 -3.46 3.51
C GLY A 166 -9.04 -2.80 3.09
N GLY A 167 -10.06 -3.59 2.77
CA GLY A 167 -11.41 -3.11 2.53
C GLY A 167 -12.05 -2.57 3.81
N VAL A 168 -13.00 -1.67 3.65
CA VAL A 168 -13.74 -1.02 4.74
C VAL A 168 -15.22 -1.36 4.61
N ALA A 169 -15.84 -1.77 5.72
CA ALA A 169 -17.27 -2.05 5.79
C ALA A 169 -18.11 -0.76 5.69
N SER A 170 -19.42 -0.87 5.89
CA SER A 170 -20.34 0.29 5.92
C SER A 170 -19.96 1.38 6.94
N ALA A 171 -19.22 1.00 7.99
CA ALA A 171 -18.59 1.89 8.95
C ALA A 171 -17.28 1.29 9.45
N ALA A 172 -16.30 2.14 9.82
CA ALA A 172 -15.08 1.70 10.49
C ALA A 172 -14.59 2.77 11.47
N VAL A 173 -13.96 2.33 12.54
CA VAL A 173 -13.34 3.21 13.53
C VAL A 173 -12.20 3.98 12.88
N ARG A 174 -12.10 5.27 13.17
CA ARG A 174 -10.96 6.13 12.81
C ARG A 174 -10.02 6.21 14.00
N ALA A 175 -9.09 5.27 14.08
CA ALA A 175 -8.10 5.24 15.15
C ALA A 175 -7.03 6.32 14.97
N ASN A 176 -6.55 6.89 16.07
CA ASN A 176 -5.33 7.69 16.09
C ASN A 176 -4.09 6.79 16.14
N VAL A 177 -4.22 5.67 16.85
CA VAL A 177 -3.17 4.65 16.98
C VAL A 177 -3.81 3.28 16.91
N THR A 178 -3.21 2.38 16.14
CA THR A 178 -3.55 0.95 16.12
C THR A 178 -2.39 0.17 16.70
N VAL A 179 -2.61 -0.63 17.74
CA VAL A 179 -1.62 -1.57 18.27
C VAL A 179 -1.98 -2.96 17.77
N THR A 180 -1.17 -3.46 16.83
CA THR A 180 -1.38 -4.77 16.19
C THR A 180 -0.41 -5.80 16.75
N PHE A 181 -0.84 -7.06 16.82
CA PHE A 181 -0.09 -8.11 17.50
C PHE A 181 0.44 -9.18 16.56
N ILE A 182 1.53 -9.86 16.98
CA ILE A 182 2.16 -11.02 16.33
C ILE A 182 2.85 -10.62 15.02
N GLY A 183 2.10 -10.08 14.05
CA GLY A 183 2.62 -9.70 12.75
C GLY A 183 1.78 -8.62 12.08
N MET A 184 2.37 -7.90 11.13
CA MET A 184 1.68 -6.91 10.32
C MET A 184 0.64 -7.61 9.42
N LYS A 185 -0.53 -7.00 9.24
CA LYS A 185 -1.62 -7.53 8.40
C LYS A 185 -1.74 -6.71 7.10
N PRO A 186 -2.17 -7.32 5.98
CA PRO A 186 -2.38 -6.60 4.72
C PRO A 186 -3.28 -5.37 4.88
N GLY A 187 -4.39 -5.49 5.59
CA GLY A 187 -5.33 -4.40 5.83
C GLY A 187 -4.80 -3.21 6.63
N LEU A 188 -3.61 -3.31 7.21
CA LEU A 188 -2.96 -2.19 7.91
C LEU A 188 -1.92 -1.46 7.05
N VAL A 189 -1.68 -1.91 5.81
CA VAL A 189 -0.61 -1.40 4.95
C VAL A 189 -1.07 -1.07 3.52
N THR A 190 -2.32 -1.33 3.15
CA THR A 190 -2.85 -1.02 1.81
C THR A 190 -4.34 -0.69 1.83
N GLY A 191 -4.79 0.08 0.85
CA GLY A 191 -6.18 0.37 0.55
C GLY A 191 -6.85 1.40 1.44
N PRO A 192 -8.19 1.46 1.38
CA PRO A 192 -9.00 2.44 2.14
C PRO A 192 -8.82 2.36 3.65
N ALA A 193 -8.42 1.19 4.17
CA ALA A 193 -8.16 0.98 5.59
C ALA A 193 -7.11 1.94 6.17
N LEU A 194 -6.18 2.45 5.35
CA LEU A 194 -5.13 3.38 5.81
C LEU A 194 -5.71 4.70 6.37
N ASP A 195 -6.89 5.11 5.93
CA ASP A 195 -7.58 6.29 6.48
C ASP A 195 -8.17 6.04 7.89
N HIS A 196 -8.15 4.78 8.35
CA HIS A 196 -8.73 4.33 9.61
C HIS A 196 -7.70 3.88 10.64
N CYS A 197 -6.47 3.54 10.21
CA CYS A 197 -5.48 2.90 11.08
C CYS A 197 -4.68 3.86 11.97
N GLY A 198 -4.57 5.13 11.58
CA GLY A 198 -3.68 6.07 12.25
C GLY A 198 -2.22 5.59 12.27
N THR A 199 -1.52 5.81 13.36
CA THR A 199 -0.15 5.27 13.53
C THR A 199 -0.22 3.80 13.94
N VAL A 200 0.28 2.90 13.09
CA VAL A 200 0.31 1.45 13.37
C VAL A 200 1.56 1.08 14.14
N LEU A 201 1.38 0.44 15.30
CA LEU A 201 2.45 -0.04 16.19
C LEU A 201 2.38 -1.57 16.29
N LEU A 202 3.39 -2.26 15.80
CA LEU A 202 3.50 -3.72 15.88
C LEU A 202 4.12 -4.16 17.20
N GLU A 203 3.47 -5.12 17.86
CA GLU A 203 3.96 -5.85 19.03
C GLU A 203 3.98 -7.37 18.74
N ASP A 204 5.16 -7.94 18.60
CA ASP A 204 5.35 -9.34 18.20
C ASP A 204 5.04 -10.37 19.30
N LEU A 205 4.77 -9.89 20.52
CA LEU A 205 4.48 -10.68 21.73
C LEU A 205 5.58 -11.72 22.07
N GLY A 206 6.77 -11.56 21.53
CA GLY A 206 7.88 -12.50 21.67
C GLY A 206 7.77 -13.74 20.77
N LEU A 207 6.95 -13.67 19.73
CA LEU A 207 6.71 -14.77 18.77
C LEU A 207 7.48 -14.61 17.47
N SER A 208 8.32 -13.58 17.33
CA SER A 208 9.09 -13.28 16.12
C SER A 208 9.93 -14.46 15.58
N SER A 209 10.42 -15.33 16.46
CA SER A 209 11.18 -16.53 16.07
C SER A 209 10.31 -17.66 15.48
N ALA A 210 8.99 -17.61 15.66
CA ALA A 210 8.04 -18.56 15.10
C ALA A 210 7.47 -18.10 13.75
N LEU A 211 7.78 -16.85 13.33
CA LEU A 211 7.26 -16.26 12.10
C LEU A 211 7.96 -16.89 10.89
N CYS A 212 7.21 -17.67 10.12
CA CYS A 212 7.59 -18.08 8.76
C CYS A 212 7.55 -16.87 7.83
N TRP A 213 8.10 -16.99 6.62
CA TRP A 213 8.00 -15.94 5.60
C TRP A 213 6.54 -15.59 5.31
N GLY A 214 6.17 -14.33 5.45
CA GLY A 214 4.85 -13.84 5.07
C GLY A 214 4.61 -13.95 3.57
N ASN A 215 3.34 -14.01 3.15
CA ASN A 215 2.98 -13.99 1.74
C ASN A 215 3.15 -12.61 1.10
N MET A 216 3.37 -11.59 1.91
CA MET A 216 3.59 -10.23 1.46
C MET A 216 4.81 -9.64 2.17
N ILE A 217 5.65 -8.93 1.42
CA ILE A 217 6.90 -8.34 1.89
C ILE A 217 6.79 -6.83 1.83
N SER A 218 7.07 -6.15 2.94
CA SER A 218 7.17 -4.68 2.92
C SER A 218 8.42 -4.23 2.16
N VAL A 219 8.27 -3.22 1.30
CA VAL A 219 9.37 -2.61 0.52
C VAL A 219 10.19 -1.63 1.39
N ALA A 220 10.26 -1.82 2.69
CA ALA A 220 10.93 -0.90 3.60
C ALA A 220 12.46 -0.80 3.38
N THR A 221 13.09 -1.83 2.80
CA THR A 221 14.55 -1.88 2.63
C THR A 221 14.92 -2.37 1.22
N VAL A 222 15.20 -1.46 0.32
CA VAL A 222 15.58 -1.77 -1.07
C VAL A 222 17.09 -1.64 -1.30
N SER A 223 17.88 -1.50 -0.23
CA SER A 223 19.34 -1.29 -0.28
C SER A 223 20.10 -2.39 -1.06
N SER A 224 19.54 -3.61 -1.12
CA SER A 224 20.13 -4.74 -1.85
C SER A 224 20.00 -4.64 -3.39
N LEU A 225 19.12 -3.80 -3.91
CA LEU A 225 18.86 -3.66 -5.36
C LEU A 225 19.69 -2.54 -6.01
N ARG A 226 20.62 -1.98 -5.28
CA ARG A 226 21.40 -0.83 -5.71
C ARG A 226 22.43 -1.22 -6.78
N THR A 227 22.38 -0.59 -7.94
CA THR A 227 23.43 -0.67 -8.95
C THR A 227 24.52 0.37 -8.68
N VAL A 228 25.65 -0.08 -8.13
CA VAL A 228 26.83 0.80 -7.95
C VAL A 228 27.52 1.00 -9.28
N ARG A 229 27.64 2.25 -9.74
CA ARG A 229 28.35 2.59 -10.97
C ARG A 229 29.86 2.66 -10.73
N THR A 230 30.63 1.93 -11.51
CA THR A 230 32.09 2.04 -11.52
C THR A 230 32.55 3.32 -12.20
N LYS A 231 33.80 3.77 -11.93
CA LYS A 231 34.35 4.99 -12.55
C LYS A 231 34.39 4.92 -14.08
N ASN A 232 34.49 3.73 -14.68
CA ASN A 232 34.48 3.48 -16.12
C ASN A 232 33.07 3.08 -16.60
N PHE A 233 32.02 3.66 -16.03
CA PHE A 233 30.65 3.43 -16.46
C PHE A 233 30.31 4.41 -17.60
N HIS A 234 29.68 3.92 -18.66
CA HIS A 234 29.29 4.75 -19.83
C HIS A 234 27.81 4.57 -20.16
N LYS A 235 27.25 5.54 -20.89
CA LYS A 235 25.81 5.61 -21.21
C LYS A 235 25.25 4.34 -21.86
N GLY A 236 26.03 3.61 -22.66
CA GLY A 236 25.56 2.37 -23.30
C GLY A 236 25.33 1.22 -22.32
N ARG A 237 25.89 1.27 -21.09
CA ARG A 237 25.62 0.29 -20.02
C ARG A 237 24.44 0.67 -19.13
N ALA A 238 23.96 1.90 -19.25
CA ALA A 238 22.85 2.41 -18.48
C ALA A 238 21.47 2.20 -19.17
N GLY A 239 21.47 1.55 -20.33
CA GLY A 239 20.30 1.21 -21.13
C GLY A 239 19.71 2.36 -21.93
N HIS A 240 19.02 2.01 -23.00
CA HIS A 240 18.26 2.91 -23.86
C HIS A 240 16.77 2.67 -23.69
N VAL A 241 16.07 3.63 -23.08
CA VAL A 241 14.62 3.58 -22.90
C VAL A 241 13.92 4.25 -24.06
N GLY A 242 13.02 3.52 -24.74
CA GLY A 242 12.06 4.08 -25.69
C GLY A 242 10.74 4.35 -25.01
N ILE A 243 10.15 5.50 -25.27
CA ILE A 243 8.82 5.86 -24.76
C ILE A 243 7.91 6.04 -25.97
N VAL A 244 6.82 5.31 -26.05
CA VAL A 244 5.78 5.49 -27.08
C VAL A 244 4.53 6.05 -26.42
N GLY A 245 4.23 7.32 -26.77
CA GLY A 245 3.17 8.10 -26.18
C GLY A 245 3.04 9.47 -26.85
N ALA A 246 2.65 10.49 -26.06
CA ALA A 246 2.51 11.86 -26.55
C ALA A 246 1.67 11.97 -27.84
N GLY A 247 0.47 11.41 -27.82
CA GLY A 247 -0.56 11.64 -28.84
C GLY A 247 -0.95 13.12 -28.94
N PRO A 248 -1.83 13.48 -29.90
CA PRO A 248 -2.24 14.85 -30.10
C PRO A 248 -2.77 15.49 -28.80
N GLY A 249 -2.18 16.65 -28.43
CA GLY A 249 -2.58 17.41 -27.23
C GLY A 249 -2.05 16.90 -25.90
N MET A 250 -1.26 15.80 -25.86
CA MET A 250 -0.76 15.19 -24.62
C MET A 250 0.77 15.03 -24.55
N PRO A 251 1.57 16.02 -24.95
CA PRO A 251 3.04 15.89 -24.95
C PRO A 251 3.64 15.79 -23.55
N GLY A 252 3.00 16.42 -22.55
CA GLY A 252 3.52 16.53 -21.18
C GLY A 252 3.70 15.18 -20.48
N ALA A 253 2.80 14.23 -20.68
CA ALA A 253 2.88 12.90 -20.06
C ALA A 253 4.15 12.15 -20.47
N ALA A 254 4.46 12.09 -21.77
CA ALA A 254 5.68 11.45 -22.24
C ALA A 254 6.95 12.23 -21.88
N ALA A 255 6.87 13.58 -21.80
CA ALA A 255 7.99 14.39 -21.33
C ALA A 255 8.32 14.13 -19.84
N LEU A 256 7.31 14.05 -18.97
CA LEU A 256 7.49 13.66 -17.56
C LEU A 256 8.07 12.25 -17.43
N CYS A 257 7.58 11.30 -18.20
CA CYS A 257 8.11 9.94 -18.26
C CYS A 257 9.59 9.94 -18.69
N ALA A 258 9.96 10.73 -19.72
CA ALA A 258 11.33 10.84 -20.21
C ALA A 258 12.28 11.43 -19.17
N MET A 259 11.89 12.53 -18.53
CA MET A 259 12.66 13.14 -17.44
C MET A 259 12.85 12.17 -16.28
N ALA A 260 11.81 11.47 -15.88
CA ALA A 260 11.86 10.49 -14.80
C ALA A 260 12.79 9.31 -15.13
N ALA A 261 12.76 8.80 -16.36
CA ALA A 261 13.69 7.76 -16.83
C ALA A 261 15.15 8.23 -16.80
N LEU A 262 15.44 9.45 -17.27
CA LEU A 262 16.79 10.05 -17.21
C LEU A 262 17.25 10.24 -15.75
N LYS A 263 16.42 10.82 -14.89
CA LYS A 263 16.73 11.06 -13.48
C LYS A 263 16.91 9.76 -12.70
N SER A 264 16.22 8.68 -13.07
CA SER A 264 16.44 7.34 -12.51
C SER A 264 17.70 6.66 -13.05
N GLY A 265 18.37 7.25 -14.04
CA GLY A 265 19.68 6.87 -14.50
C GLY A 265 19.71 6.11 -15.81
N ALA A 266 18.68 6.14 -16.64
CA ALA A 266 18.74 5.66 -18.01
C ALA A 266 19.87 6.39 -18.79
N GLY A 267 20.62 5.64 -19.59
CA GLY A 267 21.76 6.20 -20.35
C GLY A 267 21.34 7.01 -21.55
N LYS A 268 20.19 6.68 -22.13
CA LYS A 268 19.59 7.32 -23.29
C LYS A 268 18.08 7.15 -23.25
N VAL A 269 17.36 8.18 -23.65
CA VAL A 269 15.89 8.13 -23.77
C VAL A 269 15.49 8.61 -25.17
N THR A 270 14.62 7.88 -25.85
CA THR A 270 13.99 8.29 -27.10
C THR A 270 12.47 8.30 -26.93
N VAL A 271 11.82 9.42 -27.23
CA VAL A 271 10.37 9.55 -27.21
C VAL A 271 9.83 9.45 -28.64
N GLY A 272 9.08 8.39 -28.91
CA GLY A 272 8.28 8.24 -30.14
C GLY A 272 6.90 8.86 -29.91
N CYS A 273 6.56 9.88 -30.67
CA CYS A 273 5.35 10.66 -30.44
C CYS A 273 4.63 11.01 -31.75
N HIS A 274 3.40 11.51 -31.61
CA HIS A 274 2.68 12.09 -32.75
C HIS A 274 3.42 13.34 -33.25
N PRO A 275 3.51 13.59 -34.59
CA PRO A 275 4.22 14.73 -35.14
C PRO A 275 3.85 16.08 -34.51
N THR A 276 2.56 16.30 -34.22
CA THR A 276 2.10 17.56 -33.60
C THR A 276 2.59 17.76 -32.16
N SER A 277 3.10 16.74 -31.52
CA SER A 277 3.60 16.77 -30.13
C SER A 277 5.12 16.86 -30.04
N ALA A 278 5.83 16.61 -31.13
CA ALA A 278 7.29 16.46 -31.15
C ALA A 278 8.03 17.69 -30.62
N GLN A 279 7.68 18.88 -31.11
CA GLN A 279 8.29 20.12 -30.64
C GLN A 279 8.07 20.38 -29.15
N ALA A 280 6.86 20.14 -28.69
CA ALA A 280 6.53 20.34 -27.26
C ALA A 280 7.30 19.37 -26.34
N VAL A 281 7.47 18.11 -26.74
CA VAL A 281 8.28 17.13 -26.02
C VAL A 281 9.75 17.58 -25.99
N ALA A 282 10.33 18.00 -27.15
CA ALA A 282 11.72 18.43 -27.23
C ALA A 282 12.02 19.67 -26.37
N VAL A 283 11.05 20.58 -26.22
CA VAL A 283 11.17 21.75 -25.35
C VAL A 283 11.13 21.39 -23.88
N GLN A 284 10.24 20.44 -23.50
CA GLN A 284 10.05 20.05 -22.11
C GLN A 284 11.13 19.10 -21.59
N CYS A 285 11.75 18.29 -22.44
CA CYS A 285 12.82 17.35 -22.08
C CYS A 285 13.91 17.39 -23.18
N PRO A 286 14.80 18.40 -23.17
CA PRO A 286 15.80 18.59 -24.22
C PRO A 286 16.89 17.50 -24.26
N GLU A 287 17.05 16.73 -23.18
CA GLU A 287 17.97 15.60 -23.11
C GLU A 287 17.42 14.34 -23.79
N ALA A 288 16.13 14.26 -24.11
CA ALA A 288 15.53 13.15 -24.82
C ALA A 288 15.66 13.33 -26.34
N ILE A 289 15.87 12.22 -27.05
CA ILE A 289 15.75 12.17 -28.49
C ILE A 289 14.26 12.07 -28.83
N VAL A 290 13.79 12.92 -29.74
CA VAL A 290 12.39 12.88 -30.19
C VAL A 290 12.33 12.31 -31.62
N ARG A 291 11.42 11.33 -31.82
CA ARG A 291 11.10 10.75 -33.12
C ARG A 291 9.61 10.86 -33.41
N GLU A 292 9.27 11.40 -34.58
CA GLU A 292 7.89 11.43 -35.04
C GLU A 292 7.50 10.04 -35.56
N LEU A 293 6.37 9.53 -35.12
CA LEU A 293 5.82 8.25 -35.54
C LEU A 293 4.61 8.48 -36.46
N SER A 294 4.84 8.50 -37.75
CA SER A 294 3.82 8.74 -38.79
C SER A 294 3.35 7.44 -39.46
N SER A 295 4.13 6.37 -39.33
CA SER A 295 3.86 5.07 -39.94
C SER A 295 4.30 3.89 -39.06
N PRO A 296 3.79 2.66 -39.33
CA PRO A 296 4.28 1.45 -38.66
C PRO A 296 5.80 1.23 -38.86
N LYS A 297 6.40 1.69 -39.94
CA LYS A 297 7.84 1.61 -40.18
C LYS A 297 8.63 2.43 -39.17
N ASP A 298 8.18 3.66 -38.89
CA ASP A 298 8.83 4.52 -37.90
C ASP A 298 8.84 3.89 -36.53
N VAL A 299 7.74 3.19 -36.18
CA VAL A 299 7.63 2.43 -34.92
C VAL A 299 8.64 1.29 -34.87
N GLN A 300 8.75 0.49 -35.96
CA GLN A 300 9.69 -0.63 -36.05
C GLN A 300 11.15 -0.14 -35.96
N GLU A 301 11.50 0.98 -36.59
CA GLU A 301 12.83 1.58 -36.50
C GLU A 301 13.14 2.04 -35.05
N LEU A 302 12.18 2.63 -34.38
CA LEU A 302 12.34 2.98 -32.95
C LEU A 302 12.57 1.73 -32.09
N LEU A 303 11.74 0.71 -32.27
CA LEU A 303 11.80 -0.54 -31.47
C LEU A 303 13.12 -1.30 -31.69
N GLY A 304 13.74 -1.19 -32.87
CA GLY A 304 15.04 -1.79 -33.15
C GLY A 304 16.23 -1.11 -32.46
N ASP A 305 16.04 0.11 -31.94
CA ASP A 305 17.11 0.94 -31.37
C ASP A 305 17.11 0.99 -29.83
N ILE A 306 16.10 0.40 -29.14
CA ILE A 306 15.89 0.53 -27.71
C ILE A 306 16.08 -0.81 -26.96
N ASP A 307 16.41 -0.74 -25.67
CA ASP A 307 16.56 -1.91 -24.82
C ASP A 307 15.28 -2.19 -24.01
N VAL A 308 14.49 -1.15 -23.72
CA VAL A 308 13.25 -1.22 -22.91
C VAL A 308 12.22 -0.24 -23.48
N LEU A 309 10.96 -0.68 -23.54
CA LEU A 309 9.84 0.14 -24.00
C LEU A 309 8.96 0.59 -22.82
N ALA A 310 8.69 1.89 -22.70
CA ALA A 310 7.59 2.45 -21.92
C ALA A 310 6.44 2.81 -22.87
N LEU A 311 5.28 2.22 -22.70
CA LEU A 311 4.14 2.36 -23.61
C LEU A 311 2.93 2.92 -22.88
N GLY A 312 2.40 4.05 -23.38
CA GLY A 312 1.12 4.55 -22.91
C GLY A 312 1.03 5.98 -22.38
N PRO A 313 2.08 6.61 -21.82
CA PRO A 313 2.03 7.98 -21.32
C PRO A 313 1.51 8.96 -22.38
N GLY A 314 0.28 9.48 -22.19
CA GLY A 314 -0.36 10.39 -23.12
C GLY A 314 -0.59 9.82 -24.53
N LEU A 315 -0.74 8.51 -24.67
CA LEU A 315 -0.91 7.85 -25.98
C LEU A 315 -2.26 8.21 -26.63
N GLY A 316 -3.31 8.32 -25.83
CA GLY A 316 -4.67 8.54 -26.29
C GLY A 316 -5.32 7.27 -26.87
N LYS A 317 -6.46 7.47 -27.57
CA LYS A 317 -7.29 6.37 -28.12
C LYS A 317 -7.61 6.58 -29.60
N SER A 318 -6.85 7.44 -30.29
CA SER A 318 -7.05 7.78 -31.71
C SER A 318 -6.65 6.62 -32.63
N GLU A 319 -6.89 6.79 -33.92
CA GLU A 319 -6.41 5.85 -34.93
C GLU A 319 -4.87 5.75 -34.92
N TRP A 320 -4.19 6.88 -34.78
CA TRP A 320 -2.74 6.91 -34.60
C TRP A 320 -2.30 6.08 -33.38
N SER A 321 -3.00 6.22 -32.25
CA SER A 321 -2.69 5.47 -31.04
C SER A 321 -2.75 3.96 -31.26
N ARG A 322 -3.76 3.48 -32.00
CA ARG A 322 -3.90 2.05 -32.35
C ARG A 322 -2.81 1.62 -33.33
N MET A 323 -2.45 2.45 -34.28
CA MET A 323 -1.40 2.17 -35.27
C MET A 323 -0.03 1.97 -34.60
N VAL A 324 0.31 2.78 -33.59
CA VAL A 324 1.59 2.63 -32.88
C VAL A 324 1.55 1.55 -31.81
N PHE A 325 0.39 1.26 -31.21
CA PHE A 325 0.22 0.32 -30.10
C PHE A 325 0.48 -1.13 -30.52
N ALA A 326 -0.07 -1.59 -31.65
CA ALA A 326 0.00 -2.99 -32.06
C ALA A 326 1.44 -3.49 -32.25
N PRO A 327 2.34 -2.81 -32.99
CA PRO A 327 3.74 -3.23 -33.12
C PRO A 327 4.49 -3.21 -31.77
N CYS A 328 4.16 -2.25 -30.87
CA CYS A 328 4.74 -2.15 -29.55
C CYS A 328 4.35 -3.30 -28.64
N LEU A 329 3.16 -3.87 -28.82
CA LEU A 329 2.69 -5.01 -28.05
C LEU A 329 3.40 -6.31 -28.48
N GLU A 330 3.59 -6.49 -29.78
CA GLU A 330 4.13 -7.70 -30.39
C GLU A 330 5.67 -7.86 -30.22
N VAL A 331 6.40 -6.75 -30.01
CA VAL A 331 7.85 -6.82 -29.90
C VAL A 331 8.30 -7.60 -28.66
N GLU A 332 9.34 -8.44 -28.80
CA GLU A 332 9.96 -9.17 -27.69
C GLU A 332 11.00 -8.31 -26.92
N LEU A 333 10.58 -7.12 -26.47
CA LEU A 333 11.38 -6.27 -25.59
C LEU A 333 10.80 -6.24 -24.18
N PRO A 334 11.62 -6.05 -23.16
CA PRO A 334 11.13 -5.65 -21.85
C PRO A 334 10.27 -4.40 -21.98
N LYS A 335 9.09 -4.40 -21.38
CA LYS A 335 8.14 -3.30 -21.51
C LYS A 335 7.44 -2.94 -20.20
N VAL A 336 7.19 -1.64 -20.03
CA VAL A 336 6.34 -1.07 -18.99
C VAL A 336 5.13 -0.47 -19.69
N ILE A 337 3.93 -0.90 -19.31
CA ILE A 337 2.66 -0.45 -19.92
C ILE A 337 1.85 0.29 -18.86
N ASP A 338 1.46 1.54 -19.17
CA ASP A 338 0.70 2.41 -18.27
C ASP A 338 -0.40 3.18 -19.03
N ALA A 339 -1.28 3.82 -18.30
CA ALA A 339 -2.24 4.81 -18.78
C ALA A 339 -3.04 4.32 -20.01
N ASP A 340 -3.00 5.04 -21.12
CA ASP A 340 -3.75 4.67 -22.33
C ASP A 340 -3.28 3.36 -22.94
N GLY A 341 -2.04 2.93 -22.70
CA GLY A 341 -1.55 1.60 -23.08
C GLY A 341 -2.35 0.51 -22.37
N LEU A 342 -2.60 0.64 -21.07
CA LEU A 342 -3.44 -0.28 -20.30
C LEU A 342 -4.92 -0.22 -20.74
N ASN A 343 -5.41 0.97 -21.06
CA ASN A 343 -6.76 1.14 -21.58
C ASN A 343 -6.96 0.39 -22.90
N LEU A 344 -5.99 0.48 -23.84
CA LEU A 344 -6.05 -0.25 -25.11
C LEU A 344 -5.92 -1.77 -24.91
N LEU A 345 -5.07 -2.18 -23.96
CA LEU A 345 -4.89 -3.58 -23.59
C LEU A 345 -6.16 -4.22 -23.01
N ALA A 346 -6.95 -3.46 -22.23
CA ALA A 346 -8.16 -3.95 -21.59
C ALA A 346 -9.24 -4.45 -22.57
N TYR A 347 -9.21 -4.01 -23.82
CA TYR A 347 -10.14 -4.45 -24.88
C TYR A 347 -9.65 -5.69 -25.67
N GLY A 348 -8.42 -6.16 -25.40
CA GLY A 348 -7.84 -7.34 -26.06
C GLY A 348 -8.17 -8.66 -25.35
N GLU A 349 -7.82 -9.77 -26.02
CA GLU A 349 -7.88 -11.11 -25.41
C GLU A 349 -6.77 -11.30 -24.36
N ASN A 350 -6.91 -12.33 -23.50
CA ASN A 350 -5.90 -12.70 -22.52
C ASN A 350 -4.58 -13.07 -23.22
N GLN A 351 -3.53 -12.29 -22.98
CA GLN A 351 -2.21 -12.49 -23.58
C GLN A 351 -1.15 -12.59 -22.49
N SER A 352 -0.21 -13.53 -22.66
CA SER A 352 1.02 -13.54 -21.86
C SER A 352 1.95 -12.44 -22.38
N LEU A 353 2.02 -11.32 -21.66
CA LEU A 353 2.75 -10.12 -22.13
C LEU A 353 4.20 -10.08 -21.66
N LYS A 354 4.52 -10.74 -20.53
CA LYS A 354 5.84 -10.64 -19.89
C LYS A 354 6.28 -9.18 -19.76
N ALA A 355 5.43 -8.35 -19.18
CA ALA A 355 5.61 -6.91 -19.05
C ALA A 355 5.50 -6.46 -17.58
N ILE A 356 5.77 -5.18 -17.32
CA ILE A 356 5.40 -4.50 -16.08
C ILE A 356 4.16 -3.67 -16.37
N LEU A 357 3.06 -3.94 -15.68
CA LEU A 357 1.79 -3.23 -15.81
C LEU A 357 1.59 -2.35 -14.58
N THR A 358 1.25 -1.07 -14.76
CA THR A 358 1.17 -0.10 -13.66
C THR A 358 -0.23 0.50 -13.50
N PRO A 359 -1.30 -0.31 -13.39
CA PRO A 359 -2.65 0.22 -13.30
C PRO A 359 -2.93 0.95 -11.99
N HIS A 360 -3.67 2.05 -12.06
CA HIS A 360 -4.43 2.58 -10.92
C HIS A 360 -5.75 1.78 -10.77
N PRO A 361 -6.51 1.90 -9.64
CA PRO A 361 -7.70 1.07 -9.42
C PRO A 361 -8.73 1.12 -10.56
N GLY A 362 -8.92 2.27 -11.21
CA GLY A 362 -9.86 2.39 -12.33
C GLY A 362 -9.38 1.67 -13.61
N GLU A 363 -8.07 1.61 -13.86
CA GLU A 363 -7.47 0.83 -14.96
C GLU A 363 -7.55 -0.66 -14.65
N ALA A 364 -7.22 -1.05 -13.41
CA ALA A 364 -7.33 -2.43 -12.95
C ALA A 364 -8.76 -2.97 -13.08
N ALA A 365 -9.76 -2.14 -12.72
CA ALA A 365 -11.17 -2.46 -12.85
C ALA A 365 -11.54 -2.79 -14.31
N ARG A 366 -11.12 -1.95 -15.26
CA ARG A 366 -11.35 -2.20 -16.70
C ARG A 366 -10.63 -3.47 -17.18
N MET A 367 -9.36 -3.64 -16.76
CA MET A 367 -8.55 -4.78 -17.16
C MET A 367 -9.10 -6.10 -16.63
N LEU A 368 -9.71 -6.13 -15.45
CA LEU A 368 -10.26 -7.32 -14.81
C LEU A 368 -11.76 -7.51 -15.07
N GLY A 369 -12.46 -6.52 -15.65
CA GLY A 369 -13.91 -6.54 -15.81
C GLY A 369 -14.66 -6.49 -14.46
N ARG A 370 -14.09 -5.80 -13.47
CA ARG A 370 -14.62 -5.62 -12.12
C ARG A 370 -15.00 -4.15 -11.89
N SER A 371 -15.72 -3.85 -10.81
CA SER A 371 -15.92 -2.46 -10.36
C SER A 371 -14.68 -1.91 -9.63
N ILE A 372 -14.53 -0.58 -9.56
CA ILE A 372 -13.47 0.04 -8.75
C ILE A 372 -13.65 -0.33 -7.28
N TRP A 373 -14.89 -0.46 -6.83
CA TRP A 373 -15.21 -0.88 -5.48
C TRP A 373 -14.67 -2.29 -5.18
N ASP A 374 -14.84 -3.26 -6.09
CA ASP A 374 -14.32 -4.63 -5.93
C ASP A 374 -12.79 -4.63 -5.85
N ILE A 375 -12.12 -3.80 -6.64
CA ILE A 375 -10.66 -3.65 -6.60
C ILE A 375 -10.18 -3.13 -5.25
N GLU A 376 -10.84 -2.09 -4.73
CA GLU A 376 -10.46 -1.46 -3.45
C GLU A 376 -10.90 -2.30 -2.23
N ALA A 377 -11.95 -3.10 -2.37
CA ALA A 377 -12.40 -4.02 -1.31
C ALA A 377 -11.41 -5.18 -1.08
N ASP A 378 -10.72 -5.63 -2.12
CA ASP A 378 -9.66 -6.66 -2.01
C ASP A 378 -8.51 -6.40 -2.99
N ARG A 379 -7.64 -5.46 -2.63
CA ARG A 379 -6.47 -5.08 -3.42
C ARG A 379 -5.45 -6.23 -3.59
N PRO A 380 -5.16 -7.06 -2.56
CA PRO A 380 -4.31 -8.24 -2.72
C PRO A 380 -4.83 -9.24 -3.78
N ASP A 381 -6.14 -9.56 -3.78
CA ASP A 381 -6.73 -10.41 -4.82
C ASP A 381 -6.66 -9.75 -6.21
N ALA A 382 -6.90 -8.45 -6.28
CA ALA A 382 -6.86 -7.72 -7.54
C ALA A 382 -5.46 -7.71 -8.18
N VAL A 383 -4.39 -7.51 -7.40
CA VAL A 383 -3.02 -7.55 -7.94
C VAL A 383 -2.59 -8.96 -8.33
N ASP A 384 -3.00 -9.97 -7.56
CA ASP A 384 -2.78 -11.39 -7.90
C ASP A 384 -3.49 -11.76 -9.22
N ALA A 385 -4.75 -11.34 -9.39
CA ALA A 385 -5.53 -11.56 -10.61
C ALA A 385 -4.91 -10.86 -11.84
N LEU A 386 -4.41 -9.63 -11.68
CA LEU A 386 -3.70 -8.90 -12.76
C LEU A 386 -2.44 -9.64 -13.19
N ALA A 387 -1.59 -10.04 -12.24
CA ALA A 387 -0.34 -10.74 -12.53
C ALA A 387 -0.60 -12.08 -13.24
N ALA A 388 -1.59 -12.84 -12.78
CA ALA A 388 -1.96 -14.11 -13.35
C ALA A 388 -2.57 -13.97 -14.76
N ARG A 389 -3.52 -13.03 -14.94
CA ARG A 389 -4.22 -12.83 -16.22
C ARG A 389 -3.27 -12.50 -17.37
N PHE A 390 -2.28 -11.67 -17.12
CA PHE A 390 -1.36 -11.18 -18.15
C PHE A 390 0.02 -11.85 -18.11
N ASN A 391 0.25 -12.79 -17.20
CA ASN A 391 1.56 -13.39 -16.93
C ASN A 391 2.66 -12.31 -16.85
N SER A 392 2.44 -11.30 -16.01
CA SER A 392 3.20 -10.06 -15.99
C SER A 392 3.41 -9.59 -14.56
N THR A 393 4.40 -8.72 -14.36
CA THR A 393 4.54 -8.00 -13.09
C THR A 393 3.48 -6.91 -13.02
N ALA A 394 2.58 -6.97 -12.05
CA ALA A 394 1.53 -5.99 -11.81
C ALA A 394 1.90 -5.04 -10.67
N VAL A 395 1.73 -3.74 -10.88
CA VAL A 395 1.87 -2.67 -9.90
C VAL A 395 0.51 -2.01 -9.72
N LEU A 396 -0.24 -2.40 -8.70
CA LEU A 396 -1.53 -1.77 -8.38
C LEU A 396 -1.29 -0.50 -7.57
N LYS A 397 -1.33 0.64 -8.27
CA LYS A 397 -1.09 1.98 -7.70
C LYS A 397 -2.12 2.34 -6.63
N GLY A 398 -1.75 3.25 -5.71
CA GLY A 398 -2.62 3.78 -4.65
C GLY A 398 -1.93 3.79 -3.30
N ALA A 399 -2.68 4.12 -2.25
CA ALA A 399 -2.19 4.07 -0.88
C ALA A 399 -1.80 2.63 -0.51
N GLY A 400 -0.53 2.42 -0.12
CA GLY A 400 0.02 1.06 0.02
C GLY A 400 0.06 0.35 -1.34
N THR A 401 0.83 0.88 -2.30
CA THR A 401 1.00 0.28 -3.64
C THR A 401 1.47 -1.17 -3.54
N LEU A 402 0.78 -2.06 -4.25
CA LEU A 402 1.10 -3.50 -4.29
C LEU A 402 1.85 -3.85 -5.57
N ILE A 403 2.86 -4.71 -5.46
CA ILE A 403 3.65 -5.21 -6.58
C ILE A 403 3.62 -6.74 -6.54
N LYS A 404 3.23 -7.38 -7.64
CA LYS A 404 3.13 -8.82 -7.78
C LYS A 404 3.80 -9.28 -9.07
N GLY A 405 4.82 -10.12 -8.94
CA GLY A 405 5.37 -10.88 -10.06
C GLY A 405 4.71 -12.25 -10.19
N PRO A 406 4.72 -12.88 -11.37
CA PRO A 406 4.29 -14.27 -11.51
C PRO A 406 5.06 -15.18 -10.52
N ASP A 407 4.34 -16.02 -9.80
CA ASP A 407 4.87 -17.03 -8.86
C ASP A 407 5.79 -16.48 -7.74
N LEU A 408 5.73 -15.18 -7.47
CA LEU A 408 6.53 -14.53 -6.44
C LEU A 408 5.65 -14.00 -5.30
N PRO A 409 6.18 -13.75 -4.10
CA PRO A 409 5.45 -13.04 -3.05
C PRO A 409 4.99 -11.67 -3.53
N THR A 410 3.92 -11.16 -2.95
CA THR A 410 3.47 -9.79 -3.17
C THR A 410 4.31 -8.82 -2.33
N TRP A 411 4.70 -7.68 -2.91
CA TRP A 411 5.37 -6.59 -2.22
C TRP A 411 4.37 -5.47 -1.92
N VAL A 412 4.55 -4.80 -0.80
CA VAL A 412 3.76 -3.62 -0.43
C VAL A 412 4.67 -2.44 -0.10
N CYS A 413 4.41 -1.30 -0.73
CA CYS A 413 5.09 -0.04 -0.43
C CYS A 413 4.13 0.88 0.35
N SER A 414 4.42 1.07 1.62
CA SER A 414 3.66 1.97 2.51
C SER A 414 4.14 3.42 2.51
N ARG A 415 5.15 3.76 1.68
CA ARG A 415 5.61 5.13 1.46
C ARG A 415 4.69 5.86 0.50
N GLY A 416 4.86 7.16 0.44
CA GLY A 416 4.04 8.09 -0.31
C GLY A 416 3.00 8.77 0.58
N ASN A 417 2.35 9.78 0.05
CA ASN A 417 1.40 10.61 0.78
C ASN A 417 0.29 11.12 -0.14
N ALA A 418 -0.78 11.65 0.45
CA ALA A 418 -1.96 12.12 -0.27
C ALA A 418 -1.67 13.28 -1.25
N GLY A 419 -0.60 14.04 -1.05
CA GLY A 419 -0.18 15.09 -1.98
C GLY A 419 0.24 14.57 -3.35
N MET A 420 0.57 13.28 -3.45
CA MET A 420 0.85 12.61 -4.73
C MET A 420 -0.41 12.35 -5.59
N ALA A 421 -1.60 12.68 -5.10
CA ALA A 421 -2.85 12.55 -5.85
C ALA A 421 -2.99 13.67 -6.90
N SER A 422 -2.04 13.79 -7.83
CA SER A 422 -2.04 14.79 -8.90
C SER A 422 -1.63 14.17 -10.24
N ALA A 423 -1.99 14.88 -11.33
CA ALA A 423 -1.67 14.43 -12.69
C ALA A 423 -0.15 14.33 -12.91
N GLY A 424 0.27 13.36 -13.73
CA GLY A 424 1.67 13.15 -14.08
C GLY A 424 2.46 12.23 -13.14
N MET A 425 1.94 11.92 -11.94
CA MET A 425 2.60 11.01 -11.00
C MET A 425 2.76 9.59 -11.56
N GLY A 426 1.75 9.07 -12.28
CA GLY A 426 1.81 7.79 -12.98
C GLY A 426 2.88 7.80 -14.08
N ASP A 427 2.92 8.88 -14.89
CA ASP A 427 3.91 9.04 -15.96
C ASP A 427 5.34 9.05 -15.41
N ALA A 428 5.55 9.73 -14.27
CA ALA A 428 6.82 9.74 -13.57
C ALA A 428 7.20 8.33 -13.11
N LEU A 429 6.28 7.59 -12.46
CA LEU A 429 6.52 6.21 -12.02
C LEU A 429 6.90 5.30 -13.20
N THR A 430 6.19 5.40 -14.32
CA THR A 430 6.47 4.62 -15.53
C THR A 430 7.87 4.87 -16.03
N GLY A 431 8.31 6.14 -16.06
CA GLY A 431 9.67 6.52 -16.44
C GLY A 431 10.74 5.95 -15.48
N ILE A 432 10.49 6.01 -14.17
CA ILE A 432 11.41 5.47 -13.17
C ILE A 432 11.58 3.96 -13.35
N VAL A 433 10.47 3.23 -13.45
CA VAL A 433 10.49 1.76 -13.61
C VAL A 433 11.19 1.36 -14.90
N ALA A 434 10.89 2.03 -16.02
CA ALA A 434 11.56 1.79 -17.29
C ALA A 434 13.07 2.10 -17.23
N GLY A 435 13.45 3.18 -16.54
CA GLY A 435 14.84 3.53 -16.31
C GLY A 435 15.62 2.50 -15.49
N PHE A 436 15.02 1.91 -14.46
CA PHE A 436 15.64 0.81 -13.71
C PHE A 436 15.70 -0.47 -14.54
N ARG A 437 14.64 -0.77 -15.28
CA ARG A 437 14.61 -1.94 -16.18
C ARG A 437 15.69 -1.86 -17.25
N GLY A 438 15.90 -0.69 -17.82
CA GLY A 438 16.97 -0.42 -18.80
C GLY A 438 18.38 -0.60 -18.25
N GLN A 439 18.56 -0.46 -16.93
CA GLN A 439 19.84 -0.70 -16.26
C GLN A 439 20.07 -2.18 -15.91
N GLY A 440 19.19 -3.09 -16.36
CA GLY A 440 19.36 -4.54 -16.27
C GLY A 440 18.71 -5.22 -15.05
N LEU A 441 17.92 -4.50 -14.25
CA LEU A 441 17.13 -5.15 -13.19
C LEU A 441 16.04 -6.02 -13.84
N CYS A 442 15.63 -7.10 -13.14
CA CYS A 442 14.46 -7.87 -13.59
C CYS A 442 13.16 -7.07 -13.43
N ASP A 443 12.05 -7.57 -13.95
CA ASP A 443 10.77 -6.84 -13.96
C ASP A 443 10.28 -6.52 -12.55
N VAL A 444 10.33 -7.50 -11.64
CA VAL A 444 9.88 -7.31 -10.25
C VAL A 444 10.79 -6.34 -9.50
N ASP A 445 12.11 -6.50 -9.60
CA ASP A 445 13.05 -5.60 -8.94
C ASP A 445 12.93 -4.17 -9.45
N SER A 446 12.71 -4.00 -10.76
CA SER A 446 12.50 -2.68 -11.37
C SER A 446 11.22 -2.02 -10.86
N ALA A 447 10.14 -2.81 -10.71
CA ALA A 447 8.87 -2.34 -10.16
C ALA A 447 9.00 -1.97 -8.68
N VAL A 448 9.59 -2.86 -7.86
CA VAL A 448 9.78 -2.66 -6.41
C VAL A 448 10.64 -1.42 -6.14
N TRP A 449 11.80 -1.32 -6.81
CA TRP A 449 12.70 -0.19 -6.66
C TRP A 449 12.10 1.10 -7.21
N GLY A 450 11.42 1.01 -8.35
CA GLY A 450 10.74 2.16 -8.96
C GLY A 450 9.64 2.73 -8.09
N VAL A 451 8.78 1.89 -7.53
CA VAL A 451 7.71 2.31 -6.62
C VAL A 451 8.28 2.92 -5.34
N TRP A 452 9.27 2.29 -4.73
CA TRP A 452 9.90 2.82 -3.52
C TRP A 452 10.55 4.18 -3.76
N CYS A 453 11.32 4.31 -4.84
CA CYS A 453 12.03 5.55 -5.20
C CYS A 453 11.03 6.69 -5.45
N HIS A 454 9.97 6.41 -6.24
CA HIS A 454 8.91 7.37 -6.53
C HIS A 454 8.18 7.83 -5.26
N ALA A 455 7.74 6.89 -4.42
CA ALA A 455 7.03 7.20 -3.19
C ALA A 455 7.91 7.96 -2.18
N SER A 456 9.17 7.56 -2.02
CA SER A 456 10.12 8.25 -1.13
C SER A 456 10.47 9.65 -1.62
N ALA A 457 10.59 9.84 -2.94
CA ALA A 457 10.77 11.17 -3.55
C ALA A 457 9.53 12.06 -3.32
N GLY A 458 8.32 11.46 -3.37
CA GLY A 458 7.07 12.14 -3.01
C GLY A 458 7.01 12.55 -1.55
N ASP A 459 7.48 11.70 -0.63
CA ASP A 459 7.57 12.04 0.79
C ASP A 459 8.60 13.15 1.07
N LEU A 460 9.69 13.17 0.33
CA LEU A 460 10.68 14.26 0.40
C LEU A 460 10.10 15.56 -0.15
N ALA A 461 9.40 15.51 -1.30
CA ALA A 461 8.72 16.66 -1.88
C ALA A 461 7.70 17.27 -0.90
N ALA A 462 6.86 16.43 -0.27
CA ALA A 462 5.88 16.88 0.71
C ALA A 462 6.52 17.59 1.92
N ARG A 463 7.70 17.15 2.34
CA ARG A 463 8.44 17.79 3.45
C ARG A 463 9.07 19.12 3.07
N GLU A 464 9.56 19.25 1.84
CA GLU A 464 10.33 20.43 1.40
C GLU A 464 9.46 21.51 0.75
N VAL A 465 8.43 21.10 0.00
CA VAL A 465 7.55 22.00 -0.75
C VAL A 465 6.24 22.25 -0.01
N GLY A 466 5.71 21.20 0.66
CA GLY A 466 4.43 21.21 1.35
C GLY A 466 3.63 19.95 1.03
N SER A 467 2.74 19.56 1.93
CA SER A 467 1.94 18.33 1.80
C SER A 467 0.85 18.39 0.71
N VAL A 468 0.57 19.56 0.15
CA VAL A 468 -0.41 19.79 -0.91
C VAL A 468 0.18 20.74 -1.95
N GLY A 469 -0.05 20.43 -3.23
CA GLY A 469 0.29 21.34 -4.35
C GLY A 469 1.68 21.11 -4.95
N PHE A 470 2.49 20.16 -4.47
CA PHE A 470 3.68 19.76 -5.21
C PHE A 470 3.31 18.95 -6.46
N LEU A 471 4.14 19.03 -7.48
CA LEU A 471 3.90 18.47 -8.80
C LEU A 471 4.74 17.22 -9.05
N ALA A 472 4.43 16.50 -10.14
CA ALA A 472 5.24 15.35 -10.59
C ALA A 472 6.69 15.76 -10.88
N SER A 473 6.94 16.98 -11.38
CA SER A 473 8.29 17.54 -11.57
C SER A 473 9.06 17.66 -10.24
N ASP A 474 8.39 18.04 -9.14
CA ASP A 474 9.03 18.11 -7.83
C ASP A 474 9.48 16.72 -7.35
N VAL A 475 8.69 15.69 -7.63
CA VAL A 475 9.06 14.29 -7.34
C VAL A 475 10.23 13.86 -8.22
N ILE A 476 10.17 14.12 -9.53
CA ILE A 476 11.22 13.78 -10.49
C ILE A 476 12.57 14.40 -10.10
N ASP A 477 12.58 15.63 -9.62
CA ASP A 477 13.81 16.31 -9.20
C ASP A 477 14.48 15.67 -7.99
N ARG A 478 13.71 14.92 -7.18
CA ARG A 478 14.20 14.24 -5.97
C ARG A 478 14.60 12.79 -6.18
N ILE A 479 14.32 12.21 -7.37
CA ILE A 479 14.70 10.83 -7.72
C ILE A 479 16.20 10.57 -7.51
N PRO A 480 17.15 11.43 -7.98
CA PRO A 480 18.57 11.17 -7.80
C PRO A 480 18.99 11.06 -6.33
N VAL A 481 18.40 11.89 -5.46
CA VAL A 481 18.67 11.86 -4.00
C VAL A 481 18.20 10.53 -3.41
N MET A 482 16.98 10.09 -3.74
CA MET A 482 16.43 8.83 -3.22
C MET A 482 17.23 7.62 -3.71
N ARG A 483 17.75 7.69 -4.92
CA ARG A 483 18.61 6.64 -5.47
C ARG A 483 19.94 6.49 -4.73
N ASP A 484 20.48 7.57 -4.17
CA ASP A 484 21.77 7.63 -3.50
C ASP A 484 21.68 7.58 -1.97
N VAL A 485 20.46 7.45 -1.40
CA VAL A 485 20.29 7.31 0.05
C VAL A 485 21.08 6.11 0.54
N HIS A 486 22.04 6.39 1.43
CA HIS A 486 22.76 5.40 2.24
C HIS A 486 21.98 5.22 3.55
N ASP A 487 21.64 3.98 3.88
CA ASP A 487 21.18 3.61 5.23
C ASP A 487 22.28 3.80 6.29
#